data_23f1787b495bf2e95e75f278361cf411
#
_entry.id   23f1787b495bf2e95e75f278361cf411
#
_cell.length_a   1.000
_cell.length_b   1.000
_cell.length_c   1.000
_cell.angle_alpha   90.00
_cell.angle_beta   90.00
_cell.angle_gamma   90.00
#
_symmetry.space_group_name_H-M   'P 1'
#
loop_
_entity.id
_entity.type
_entity.pdbx_description
1 polymer ?
#
loop_
_entity_poly.entity_id
_entity_poly.type
_entity_poly.pdbx_seq_one_letter_code
_entity_poly.pdbx_strand_id
1 'polypeptide(L)'
;MKGKTIFITGATSGIGEGCARKFAAMGSNLILNGRNTEKLESLKKELTAQGVEVLTLPFDVRDRKAIQQAVDSLQGQWKHVDVLINNAGLVIGMDKEHEGSLDEWDIVIDTNIKALLAMTRLIVPGMVERGCGHVINIGSIAGD
;
A
#
# COMPACT_ATOMS: atom_id res chain seq x y z
N MET A 1 -8.31 9.70 -13.88
CA MET A 1 -7.64 9.54 -12.55
C MET A 1 -7.35 10.86 -11.87
N LYS A 2 -7.46 11.97 -12.57
CA LYS A 2 -7.26 13.31 -11.97
C LYS A 2 -8.18 13.54 -10.76
N GLY A 3 -7.60 13.98 -9.66
CA GLY A 3 -8.31 14.23 -8.40
C GLY A 3 -8.72 13.00 -7.60
N LYS A 4 -8.50 11.80 -8.12
CA LYS A 4 -8.75 10.55 -7.39
C LYS A 4 -7.69 10.32 -6.32
N THR A 5 -8.06 9.66 -5.25
CA THR A 5 -7.14 9.29 -4.16
C THR A 5 -6.75 7.82 -4.29
N ILE A 6 -5.46 7.59 -4.40
CA ILE A 6 -4.87 6.26 -4.55
C ILE A 6 -4.07 5.93 -3.29
N PHE A 7 -4.40 4.83 -2.63
CA PHE A 7 -3.66 4.33 -1.47
C PHE A 7 -2.75 3.19 -1.92
N ILE A 8 -1.44 3.35 -1.74
CA ILE A 8 -0.43 2.38 -2.17
C ILE A 8 0.33 1.87 -0.95
N THR A 9 0.28 0.57 -0.69
CA THR A 9 1.16 -0.07 0.30
C THR A 9 2.50 -0.44 -0.34
N GLY A 10 3.59 -0.36 0.44
CA GLY A 10 4.92 -0.66 -0.08
C GLY A 10 5.37 0.29 -1.18
N ALA A 11 5.13 1.58 -1.01
CA ALA A 11 5.34 2.60 -2.04
C ALA A 11 6.80 3.03 -2.24
N THR A 12 7.74 2.55 -1.40
CA THR A 12 9.12 3.06 -1.39
C THR A 12 10.09 2.32 -2.29
N SER A 13 9.64 1.30 -2.99
CA SER A 13 10.51 0.52 -3.89
C SER A 13 9.70 -0.22 -4.96
N GLY A 14 10.38 -0.59 -6.03
CA GLY A 14 9.86 -1.46 -7.08
C GLY A 14 8.57 -0.97 -7.71
N ILE A 15 7.61 -1.87 -7.83
CA ILE A 15 6.32 -1.61 -8.48
C ILE A 15 5.52 -0.53 -7.75
N GLY A 16 5.54 -0.51 -6.42
CA GLY A 16 4.81 0.49 -5.64
C GLY A 16 5.27 1.92 -5.92
N GLU A 17 6.57 2.13 -5.98
CA GLU A 17 7.17 3.42 -6.35
C GLU A 17 6.82 3.81 -7.79
N GLY A 18 6.89 2.84 -8.72
CA GLY A 18 6.49 3.05 -10.11
C GLY A 18 5.02 3.43 -10.24
N CYS A 19 4.14 2.76 -9.49
CA CYS A 19 2.72 3.11 -9.43
C CYS A 19 2.51 4.54 -8.91
N ALA A 20 3.21 4.91 -7.83
CA ALA A 20 3.10 6.26 -7.26
C ALA A 20 3.43 7.33 -8.30
N ARG A 21 4.54 7.17 -9.01
CA ARG A 21 4.94 8.11 -10.08
C ARG A 21 3.92 8.16 -11.22
N LYS A 22 3.43 7.01 -11.64
CA LYS A 22 2.47 6.93 -12.75
C LYS A 22 1.15 7.61 -12.40
N PHE A 23 0.60 7.33 -11.23
CA PHE A 23 -0.65 7.95 -10.81
C PHE A 23 -0.51 9.45 -10.54
N ALA A 24 0.63 9.90 -9.99
CA ALA A 24 0.92 11.32 -9.85
C ALA A 24 0.93 12.03 -11.20
N ALA A 25 1.56 11.43 -12.21
CA ALA A 25 1.58 11.95 -13.57
C ALA A 25 0.17 12.04 -14.19
N MET A 26 -0.77 11.23 -13.72
CA MET A 26 -2.18 11.26 -14.12
C MET A 26 -3.02 12.24 -13.30
N GLY A 27 -2.41 13.00 -12.40
CA GLY A 27 -3.10 13.98 -11.57
C GLY A 27 -3.80 13.41 -10.34
N SER A 28 -3.49 12.19 -9.94
CA SER A 28 -4.07 11.55 -8.75
C SER A 28 -3.37 12.03 -7.48
N ASN A 29 -4.15 12.13 -6.40
CA ASN A 29 -3.61 12.34 -5.06
C ASN A 29 -3.24 10.99 -4.44
N LEU A 30 -2.21 10.96 -3.62
CA LEU A 30 -1.61 9.71 -3.17
C LEU A 30 -1.53 9.60 -1.66
N ILE A 31 -1.87 8.43 -1.15
CA ILE A 31 -1.53 7.99 0.21
C ILE A 31 -0.45 6.92 0.05
N LEU A 32 0.73 7.21 0.56
CA LEU A 32 1.90 6.35 0.39
C LEU A 32 2.29 5.72 1.71
N ASN A 33 2.23 4.40 1.75
CA ASN A 33 2.71 3.61 2.88
C ASN A 33 4.07 3.00 2.58
N GLY A 34 4.89 2.92 3.59
CA GLY A 34 6.17 2.22 3.61
C GLY A 34 6.76 2.26 5.01
N ARG A 35 7.81 1.49 5.25
CA ARG A 35 8.52 1.49 6.54
C ARG A 35 9.63 2.53 6.60
N ASN A 36 10.18 2.93 5.47
CA ASN A 36 11.29 3.87 5.40
C ASN A 36 10.77 5.30 5.27
N THR A 37 10.76 6.03 6.39
CA THR A 37 10.25 7.40 6.47
C THR A 37 11.01 8.35 5.53
N GLU A 38 12.33 8.21 5.43
CA GLU A 38 13.15 9.08 4.58
C GLU A 38 12.80 8.92 3.10
N LYS A 39 12.63 7.68 2.65
CA LYS A 39 12.22 7.40 1.26
C LYS A 39 10.81 7.90 0.99
N LEU A 40 9.88 7.75 1.94
CA LEU A 40 8.52 8.29 1.81
C LEU A 40 8.53 9.81 1.66
N GLU A 41 9.27 10.50 2.49
CA GLU A 41 9.36 11.96 2.44
C GLU A 41 10.04 12.45 1.15
N SER A 42 11.08 11.76 0.70
CA SER A 42 11.74 12.06 -0.56
C SER A 42 10.78 11.89 -1.74
N LEU A 43 10.03 10.80 -1.78
CA LEU A 43 9.03 10.54 -2.82
C LEU A 43 7.89 11.55 -2.76
N LYS A 44 7.41 11.89 -1.57
CA LYS A 44 6.41 12.94 -1.37
C LYS A 44 6.88 14.28 -1.97
N LYS A 45 8.10 14.69 -1.67
CA LYS A 45 8.68 15.95 -2.18
C LYS A 45 8.73 15.94 -3.71
N GLU A 46 9.19 14.83 -4.30
CA GLU A 46 9.23 14.66 -5.75
C GLU A 46 7.85 14.79 -6.38
N LEU A 47 6.85 14.10 -5.83
CA LEU A 47 5.52 14.02 -6.43
C LEU A 47 4.68 15.28 -6.18
N THR A 48 4.82 15.93 -5.03
CA THR A 48 4.12 17.20 -4.77
C THR A 48 4.58 18.30 -5.72
N ALA A 49 5.82 18.25 -6.19
CA ALA A 49 6.32 19.18 -7.20
C ALA A 49 5.57 19.07 -8.54
N GLN A 50 4.86 17.96 -8.78
CA GLN A 50 4.02 17.76 -9.97
C GLN A 50 2.61 18.31 -9.81
N GLY A 51 2.28 18.91 -8.66
CA GLY A 51 0.98 19.53 -8.42
C GLY A 51 -0.07 18.63 -7.78
N VAL A 52 0.28 17.42 -7.37
CA VAL A 52 -0.62 16.51 -6.66
C VAL A 52 -0.38 16.57 -5.15
N GLU A 53 -1.39 16.19 -4.37
CA GLU A 53 -1.26 16.09 -2.92
C GLU A 53 -0.81 14.68 -2.53
N VAL A 54 0.08 14.59 -1.55
CA VAL A 54 0.63 13.33 -1.09
C VAL A 54 0.62 13.29 0.44
N LEU A 55 0.00 12.24 0.98
CA LEU A 55 0.03 11.91 2.40
C LEU A 55 0.93 10.69 2.59
N THR A 56 1.87 10.78 3.50
CA THR A 56 2.72 9.64 3.86
C THR A 56 2.24 9.00 5.15
N LEU A 57 2.18 7.68 5.18
CA LEU A 57 1.81 6.89 6.34
C LEU A 57 2.89 5.83 6.61
N PRO A 58 3.91 6.17 7.40
CA PRO A 58 4.96 5.22 7.74
C PRO A 58 4.45 4.21 8.77
N PHE A 59 4.25 2.98 8.35
CA PHE A 59 3.94 1.86 9.24
C PHE A 59 4.29 0.53 8.57
N ASP A 60 4.46 -0.49 9.40
CA ASP A 60 4.66 -1.86 8.93
C ASP A 60 3.29 -2.53 8.72
N VAL A 61 3.01 -2.96 7.50
CA VAL A 61 1.73 -3.61 7.14
C VAL A 61 1.48 -4.93 7.87
N ARG A 62 2.51 -5.51 8.52
CA ARG A 62 2.35 -6.69 9.38
C ARG A 62 1.74 -6.34 10.73
N ASP A 63 1.81 -5.09 11.14
CA ASP A 63 1.27 -4.60 12.40
C ASP A 63 -0.19 -4.18 12.22
N ARG A 64 -1.12 -5.04 12.64
CA ARG A 64 -2.55 -4.81 12.49
C ARG A 64 -3.02 -3.56 13.25
N LYS A 65 -2.44 -3.27 14.40
CA LYS A 65 -2.79 -2.06 15.16
C LYS A 65 -2.33 -0.80 14.42
N ALA A 66 -1.15 -0.84 13.84
CA ALA A 66 -0.62 0.28 13.07
C ALA A 66 -1.47 0.55 11.82
N ILE A 67 -1.94 -0.50 11.14
CA ILE A 67 -2.88 -0.36 10.01
C ILE A 67 -4.16 0.33 10.47
N GLN A 68 -4.76 -0.14 11.56
CA GLN A 68 -6.00 0.43 12.08
C GLN A 68 -5.82 1.91 12.45
N GLN A 69 -4.75 2.24 13.17
CA GLN A 69 -4.43 3.61 13.55
C GLN A 69 -4.21 4.51 12.32
N ALA A 70 -3.50 4.02 11.33
CA ALA A 70 -3.25 4.77 10.11
C ALA A 70 -4.55 5.07 9.34
N VAL A 71 -5.41 4.08 9.18
CA VAL A 71 -6.71 4.26 8.51
C VAL A 71 -7.62 5.19 9.32
N ASP A 72 -7.65 5.04 10.63
CA ASP A 72 -8.46 5.89 11.51
C ASP A 72 -7.96 7.34 11.53
N SER A 73 -6.68 7.58 11.23
CA SER A 73 -6.10 8.91 11.16
C SER A 73 -6.46 9.70 9.91
N LEU A 74 -7.01 9.04 8.89
CA LEU A 74 -7.38 9.70 7.64
C LEU A 74 -8.50 10.72 7.86
N GLN A 75 -8.31 11.93 7.34
CA GLN A 75 -9.26 13.03 7.50
C GLN A 75 -9.53 13.72 6.16
N GLY A 76 -10.69 14.36 6.05
CA GLY A 76 -11.06 15.13 4.87
C GLY A 76 -11.07 14.28 3.60
N GLN A 77 -10.43 14.77 2.57
CA GLN A 77 -10.34 14.08 1.28
C GLN A 77 -9.70 12.69 1.37
N TRP A 78 -8.80 12.48 2.34
CA TRP A 78 -8.07 11.23 2.49
C TRP A 78 -8.95 10.07 2.96
N LYS A 79 -10.12 10.34 3.51
CA LYS A 79 -11.11 9.30 3.86
C LYS A 79 -11.74 8.65 2.64
N HIS A 80 -11.75 9.35 1.51
CA HIS A 80 -12.36 8.89 0.27
C HIS A 80 -11.29 8.25 -0.62
N VAL A 81 -10.95 7.02 -0.35
CA VAL A 81 -10.00 6.25 -1.17
C VAL A 81 -10.72 5.66 -2.38
N ASP A 82 -10.30 6.04 -3.57
CA ASP A 82 -10.87 5.58 -4.84
C ASP A 82 -10.23 4.29 -5.32
N VAL A 83 -8.91 4.14 -5.09
CA VAL A 83 -8.16 2.95 -5.50
C VAL A 83 -7.25 2.53 -4.35
N LEU A 84 -7.29 1.25 -4.01
CA LEU A 84 -6.35 0.62 -3.08
C LEU A 84 -5.43 -0.31 -3.86
N ILE A 85 -4.13 -0.05 -3.78
CA ILE A 85 -3.10 -0.91 -4.37
C ILE A 85 -2.39 -1.66 -3.25
N ASN A 86 -2.71 -2.93 -3.10
CA ASN A 86 -2.03 -3.83 -2.18
C ASN A 86 -0.75 -4.33 -2.87
N ASN A 87 0.33 -3.59 -2.66
CA ASN A 87 1.62 -3.88 -3.27
C ASN A 87 2.67 -4.36 -2.26
N ALA A 88 2.52 -4.03 -0.98
CA ALA A 88 3.45 -4.50 0.04
C ALA A 88 3.55 -6.03 -0.02
N GLY A 89 4.76 -6.52 -0.23
CA GLY A 89 5.02 -7.94 -0.34
C GLY A 89 6.51 -8.19 -0.30
N LEU A 90 6.88 -9.40 0.06
CA LEU A 90 8.27 -9.82 0.11
C LEU A 90 8.38 -11.35 -0.05
N VAL A 91 9.58 -11.78 -0.42
CA VAL A 91 10.01 -13.17 -0.37
C VAL A 91 11.25 -13.23 0.50
N ILE A 92 11.28 -14.15 1.44
CA ILE A 92 12.43 -14.41 2.31
C ILE A 92 12.81 -15.87 2.16
N GLY A 93 14.11 -16.12 2.04
CA GLY A 93 14.65 -17.45 1.89
C GLY A 93 14.44 -18.00 0.48
N MET A 94 15.25 -18.97 0.13
CA MET A 94 15.17 -19.73 -1.11
C MET A 94 15.31 -21.23 -0.84
N ASP A 95 15.11 -21.62 0.42
CA ASP A 95 15.20 -23.01 0.82
C ASP A 95 13.99 -23.79 0.30
N LYS A 96 14.18 -25.08 0.16
CA LYS A 96 13.07 -25.97 -0.19
C LYS A 96 12.04 -25.96 0.94
N GLU A 97 10.76 -26.12 0.60
CA GLU A 97 9.66 -26.06 1.58
C GLU A 97 9.90 -26.89 2.84
N HIS A 98 10.45 -28.08 2.69
CA HIS A 98 10.69 -28.97 3.85
C HIS A 98 11.90 -28.60 4.70
N GLU A 99 12.65 -27.56 4.29
CA GLU A 99 13.86 -27.08 4.97
C GLU A 99 13.71 -25.61 5.41
N GLY A 100 12.62 -24.94 5.01
CA GLY A 100 12.42 -23.52 5.27
C GLY A 100 12.15 -23.18 6.73
N SER A 101 12.45 -21.95 7.13
CA SER A 101 12.19 -21.43 8.47
C SER A 101 10.71 -21.04 8.61
N LEU A 102 10.05 -21.58 9.64
CA LEU A 102 8.67 -21.22 9.96
C LEU A 102 8.53 -19.74 10.34
N ASP A 103 9.55 -19.17 11.00
CA ASP A 103 9.55 -17.75 11.36
C ASP A 103 9.60 -16.85 10.11
N GLU A 104 10.39 -17.23 9.11
CA GLU A 104 10.42 -16.53 7.82
C GLU A 104 9.09 -16.67 7.08
N TRP A 105 8.48 -17.84 7.11
CA TRP A 105 7.16 -18.06 6.51
C TRP A 105 6.08 -17.22 7.18
N ASP A 106 6.12 -17.10 8.50
CA ASP A 106 5.19 -16.21 9.21
C ASP A 106 5.31 -14.77 8.74
N ILE A 107 6.51 -14.28 8.55
CA ILE A 107 6.75 -12.93 8.01
C ILE A 107 6.18 -12.79 6.60
N VAL A 108 6.41 -13.76 5.74
CA VAL A 108 5.90 -13.77 4.36
C VAL A 108 4.37 -13.78 4.34
N ILE A 109 3.76 -14.67 5.14
CA ILE A 109 2.29 -14.77 5.23
C ILE A 109 1.68 -13.49 5.81
N ASP A 110 2.27 -12.95 6.86
CA ASP A 110 1.80 -11.73 7.50
C ASP A 110 1.87 -10.54 6.54
N THR A 111 2.93 -10.46 5.73
CA THR A 111 3.11 -9.37 4.77
C THR A 111 2.27 -9.55 3.51
N ASN A 112 2.30 -10.74 2.89
CA ASN A 112 1.72 -10.95 1.57
C ASN A 112 0.23 -11.27 1.61
N ILE A 113 -0.26 -11.86 2.70
CA ILE A 113 -1.64 -12.33 2.83
C ILE A 113 -2.41 -11.54 3.86
N LYS A 114 -2.00 -11.57 5.14
CA LYS A 114 -2.76 -10.94 6.22
C LYS A 114 -2.83 -9.42 6.08
N ALA A 115 -1.76 -8.77 5.67
CA ALA A 115 -1.74 -7.32 5.46
C ALA A 115 -2.70 -6.91 4.34
N LEU A 116 -2.70 -7.64 3.23
CA LEU A 116 -3.63 -7.42 2.12
C LEU A 116 -5.08 -7.53 2.58
N LEU A 117 -5.40 -8.57 3.34
CA LEU A 117 -6.76 -8.77 3.88
C LEU A 117 -7.15 -7.66 4.85
N ALA A 118 -6.24 -7.25 5.74
CA ALA A 118 -6.49 -6.19 6.72
C ALA A 118 -6.73 -4.83 6.04
N MET A 119 -5.91 -4.46 5.08
CA MET A 119 -6.09 -3.23 4.32
C MET A 119 -7.41 -3.23 3.56
N THR A 120 -7.71 -4.31 2.87
CA THR A 120 -8.96 -4.48 2.13
C THR A 120 -10.17 -4.36 3.05
N ARG A 121 -10.13 -5.04 4.20
CA ARG A 121 -11.21 -5.03 5.20
C ARG A 121 -11.50 -3.62 5.75
N LEU A 122 -10.50 -2.77 5.83
CA LEU A 122 -10.65 -1.41 6.38
C LEU A 122 -11.01 -0.37 5.33
N ILE A 123 -10.55 -0.53 4.10
CA ILE A 123 -10.74 0.47 3.03
C ILE A 123 -11.99 0.20 2.19
N VAL A 124 -12.25 -1.05 1.85
CA VAL A 124 -13.33 -1.41 0.91
C VAL A 124 -14.74 -1.08 1.42
N PRO A 125 -15.07 -1.14 2.72
CA PRO A 125 -16.41 -0.74 3.18
C PRO A 125 -16.83 0.65 2.73
N GLY A 126 -15.92 1.63 2.73
CA GLY A 126 -16.21 2.97 2.21
C GLY A 126 -16.48 2.99 0.71
N MET A 127 -15.76 2.16 -0.05
CA MET A 127 -16.01 2.01 -1.49
C MET A 127 -17.40 1.41 -1.76
N VAL A 128 -17.77 0.39 -1.01
CA VAL A 128 -19.10 -0.25 -1.11
C VAL A 128 -20.20 0.74 -0.79
N GLU A 129 -20.05 1.51 0.27
CA GLU A 129 -21.02 2.52 0.68
C GLU A 129 -21.23 3.58 -0.39
N ARG A 130 -20.15 4.02 -1.05
CA ARG A 130 -20.21 5.00 -2.13
C ARG A 130 -20.62 4.41 -3.48
N GLY A 131 -20.65 3.08 -3.61
CA GLY A 131 -20.96 2.40 -4.87
C GLY A 131 -19.86 2.46 -5.93
N CYS A 132 -18.64 2.85 -5.56
CA CYS A 132 -17.50 2.90 -6.48
C CYS A 132 -16.17 2.72 -5.76
N GLY A 133 -15.22 2.14 -6.46
CA GLY A 133 -13.88 1.90 -5.94
C GLY A 133 -13.18 0.81 -6.75
N HIS A 134 -11.88 0.66 -6.53
CA HIS A 134 -11.07 -0.32 -7.22
C HIS A 134 -9.99 -0.85 -6.29
N VAL A 135 -9.82 -2.15 -6.24
CA VAL A 135 -8.73 -2.80 -5.50
C VAL A 135 -7.82 -3.48 -6.51
N ILE A 136 -6.55 -3.17 -6.43
CA ILE A 136 -5.51 -3.78 -7.25
C ILE A 136 -4.57 -4.56 -6.33
N ASN A 137 -4.50 -5.85 -6.51
CA ASN A 137 -3.58 -6.72 -5.79
C ASN A 137 -2.41 -7.07 -6.70
N ILE A 138 -1.20 -6.72 -6.27
CA ILE A 138 0.01 -7.05 -7.01
C ILE A 138 0.40 -8.48 -6.66
N GLY A 139 0.30 -9.35 -7.64
CA GLY A 139 0.70 -10.74 -7.54
C GLY A 139 2.07 -11.00 -8.17
N SER A 140 2.42 -12.26 -8.30
CA SER A 140 3.65 -12.71 -8.94
C SER A 140 3.40 -14.00 -9.71
N ILE A 141 4.16 -14.20 -10.78
CA ILE A 141 4.22 -15.49 -11.49
C ILE A 141 4.82 -16.60 -10.61
N ALA A 142 5.49 -16.22 -9.52
CA ALA A 142 6.02 -17.20 -8.55
C ALA A 142 4.92 -17.93 -7.77
N GLY A 143 3.67 -17.50 -7.89
CA GLY A 143 2.52 -18.16 -7.28
C GLY A 143 1.80 -19.15 -8.21
N ASP A 144 2.28 -19.33 -9.44
CA ASP A 144 1.69 -20.24 -10.43
C ASP A 144 2.28 -21.65 -10.34
#